data_c8d8f97f8b05b555ce6ab17ef29f7f70
#
_entry.id   c8d8f97f8b05b555ce6ab17ef29f7f70
#
_cell.length_a   1.000
_cell.length_b   1.000
_cell.length_c   1.000
_cell.angle_alpha   90.00
_cell.angle_beta   90.00
_cell.angle_gamma   90.00
#
_symmetry.space_group_name_H-M   'P 1'
#
loop_
_entity.id
_entity.type
_entity.pdbx_description
1 polymer ?
#
loop_
_entity_poly.entity_id
_entity_poly.type
_entity_poly.pdbx_seq_one_letter_code
_entity_poly.pdbx_strand_id
1 'polypeptide(L)'
;TYTFNLFKFYNNQTEHKKGTDNGGRRTPSMPVPCTVSEAEGITVAIDEADIIAYEIWDAEGSVCEASYVEGADAATHLLSTPGEYQLRIVTSEYSYIGYITTL
;
A
#
# COMPACT_ATOMS: atom_id res chain seq x y z
N THR A 1 -9.11 -14.75 -3.27
CA THR A 1 -8.66 -13.60 -4.04
C THR A 1 -9.35 -12.34 -3.56
N TYR A 2 -8.57 -11.29 -3.32
CA TYR A 2 -9.11 -10.03 -2.84
C TYR A 2 -8.66 -8.93 -3.78
N THR A 3 -9.59 -8.07 -4.17
CA THR A 3 -9.29 -6.94 -5.05
C THR A 3 -9.72 -5.65 -4.36
N PHE A 4 -8.82 -4.67 -4.32
CA PHE A 4 -9.08 -3.41 -3.66
C PHE A 4 -8.24 -2.34 -4.32
N ASN A 5 -8.43 -1.08 -3.93
CA ASN A 5 -7.73 0.03 -4.53
C ASN A 5 -6.68 0.59 -3.61
N LEU A 6 -5.55 0.98 -4.20
CA LEU A 6 -4.49 1.67 -3.50
C LEU A 6 -4.52 3.14 -3.89
N PHE A 7 -4.11 3.99 -2.97
CA PHE A 7 -4.04 5.42 -3.21
C PHE A 7 -2.62 5.91 -2.96
N LYS A 8 -2.15 6.81 -3.79
CA LYS A 8 -0.78 7.25 -3.80
C LYS A 8 -0.55 8.40 -2.84
N PHE A 9 0.49 8.29 -2.03
CA PHE A 9 0.87 9.32 -1.09
C PHE A 9 2.36 9.57 -1.22
N TYR A 10 2.79 10.83 -1.14
CA TYR A 10 4.21 11.14 -1.23
C TYR A 10 4.87 10.92 0.13
N ASN A 11 6.02 10.30 0.13
CA ASN A 11 6.69 9.92 1.36
C ASN A 11 7.18 11.12 2.15
N ASN A 12 7.48 12.20 1.49
CA ASN A 12 8.03 13.36 2.13
C ASN A 12 7.06 14.44 2.41
N GLN A 13 5.78 14.11 2.47
CA GLN A 13 4.78 15.09 2.56
C GLN A 13 4.83 15.94 3.79
N THR A 14 5.38 15.39 4.83
CA THR A 14 5.42 16.13 6.07
C THR A 14 6.29 17.35 6.00
N GLU A 15 7.18 17.38 5.08
CA GLU A 15 7.98 18.48 4.99
C GLU A 15 7.42 19.62 4.40
N HIS A 16 6.58 19.53 3.90
CA HIS A 16 6.13 20.61 3.27
C HIS A 16 5.27 21.38 3.82
N LYS A 17 5.22 21.36 4.26
CA LYS A 17 4.58 22.00 4.79
C LYS A 17 4.17 23.05 4.47
N LYS A 18 4.21 23.41 4.42
CA LYS A 18 3.95 24.36 4.32
C LYS A 18 3.31 24.80 3.40
N GLY A 19 3.08 24.73 3.15
CA GLY A 19 2.47 25.21 2.54
C GLY A 19 1.99 25.26 1.68
N THR A 20 2.02 25.03 1.42
CA THR A 20 1.61 25.10 0.58
C THR A 20 0.63 24.84 0.26
N ASP A 21 0.32 24.57 0.37
CA ASP A 21 -0.51 24.43 0.06
C ASP A 21 -1.20 24.41 -0.55
N ASN A 22 -1.26 24.41 -0.90
CA ASN A 22 -1.92 24.43 -1.51
C ASN A 22 -2.41 23.90 -1.95
N GLY A 23 -2.15 23.50 -1.89
CA GLY A 23 -2.50 23.04 -2.25
C GLY A 23 -3.10 22.47 -2.46
N GLY A 24 -3.32 22.18 -2.22
CA GLY A 24 -3.93 21.62 -2.32
C GLY A 24 -4.71 21.11 -3.05
N ARG A 25 -4.94 21.30 -3.51
CA ARG A 25 -5.64 20.85 -4.21
C ARG A 25 -5.36 19.96 -4.77
N ARG A 26 -5.14 19.54 -4.55
CA ARG A 26 -4.79 18.65 -5.07
C ARG A 26 -5.64 17.89 -5.67
N THR A 27 -5.45 17.58 -6.69
CA THR A 27 -6.14 16.58 -7.37
C THR A 27 -5.91 15.27 -6.72
N PRO A 28 -6.89 14.56 -6.37
CA PRO A 28 -6.71 13.21 -5.83
C PRO A 28 -6.11 12.33 -6.90
N SER A 29 -5.21 11.46 -6.49
CA SER A 29 -4.65 10.49 -7.39
C SER A 29 -5.70 9.49 -7.81
N MET A 30 -5.57 8.98 -9.02
CA MET A 30 -6.41 7.90 -9.47
C MET A 30 -6.09 6.67 -8.63
N PRO A 31 -7.10 5.90 -8.23
CA PRO A 31 -6.84 4.67 -7.50
C PRO A 31 -6.15 3.66 -8.39
N VAL A 32 -5.31 2.84 -7.79
CA VAL A 32 -4.58 1.79 -8.47
C VAL A 32 -5.12 0.46 -7.98
N PRO A 33 -5.73 -0.34 -8.85
CA PRO A 33 -6.27 -1.62 -8.40
C PRO A 33 -5.17 -2.57 -7.98
N CYS A 34 -5.44 -3.34 -6.95
CA CYS A 34 -4.51 -4.30 -6.41
C CYS A 34 -5.24 -5.59 -6.13
N THR A 35 -4.65 -6.72 -6.50
CA THR A 35 -5.24 -8.03 -6.26
C THR A 35 -4.28 -8.87 -5.46
N VAL A 36 -4.79 -9.54 -4.43
CA VAL A 36 -4.02 -10.46 -3.62
C VAL A 36 -4.59 -11.85 -3.80
N SER A 37 -3.76 -12.80 -4.22
CA SER A 37 -4.21 -14.17 -4.43
C SER A 37 -3.08 -15.13 -4.12
N GLU A 38 -3.45 -16.40 -3.89
CA GLU A 38 -2.45 -17.43 -3.64
C GLU A 38 -1.61 -17.71 -4.87
N ALA A 39 -2.23 -17.67 -6.03
CA ALA A 39 -1.55 -18.05 -7.27
C ALA A 39 -0.54 -17.02 -7.71
N GLU A 40 -0.88 -15.74 -7.56
CA GLU A 40 -0.05 -14.70 -8.14
C GLU A 40 0.56 -13.75 -7.13
N GLY A 41 0.25 -13.92 -5.85
CA GLY A 41 0.75 -13.02 -4.83
C GLY A 41 0.04 -11.68 -4.92
N ILE A 42 0.79 -10.61 -5.03
CA ILE A 42 0.23 -9.28 -5.16
C ILE A 42 0.40 -8.81 -6.59
N THR A 43 -0.71 -8.48 -7.23
CA THR A 43 -0.72 -7.99 -8.60
C THR A 43 -1.15 -6.54 -8.60
N VAL A 44 -0.30 -5.67 -9.10
CA VAL A 44 -0.58 -4.24 -9.09
C VAL A 44 0.17 -3.61 -10.27
N ALA A 45 -0.39 -2.55 -10.82
CA ALA A 45 0.21 -1.91 -11.99
C ALA A 45 1.27 -0.89 -11.56
N ILE A 46 2.28 -1.38 -10.89
CA ILE A 46 3.43 -0.60 -10.47
C ILE A 46 4.65 -1.43 -10.86
N ASP A 47 5.66 -0.78 -11.43
CA ASP A 47 6.86 -1.49 -11.83
C ASP A 47 7.51 -2.11 -10.60
N GLU A 48 7.67 -3.42 -10.62
CA GLU A 48 8.28 -4.12 -9.50
C GLU A 48 9.64 -3.59 -9.15
N ALA A 49 10.38 -3.11 -10.13
CA ALA A 49 11.72 -2.59 -9.90
C ALA A 49 11.70 -1.35 -9.02
N ASP A 50 10.57 -0.65 -8.96
CA ASP A 50 10.46 0.54 -8.12
C ASP A 50 10.04 0.22 -6.70
N ILE A 51 9.59 -0.99 -6.44
CA ILE A 51 9.03 -1.34 -5.14
C ILE A 51 10.14 -1.72 -4.19
N ILE A 52 10.20 -1.04 -3.05
CA ILE A 52 11.19 -1.30 -2.03
C ILE A 52 10.68 -2.31 -1.01
N ALA A 53 9.42 -2.19 -0.65
CA ALA A 53 8.86 -3.06 0.40
C ALA A 53 7.34 -3.13 0.30
N TYR A 54 6.80 -4.21 0.83
CA TYR A 54 5.36 -4.39 1.01
C TYR A 54 5.14 -4.43 2.51
N GLU A 55 4.48 -3.41 3.05
CA GLU A 55 4.27 -3.30 4.49
C GLU A 55 2.83 -3.60 4.83
N ILE A 56 2.63 -4.36 5.86
CA ILE A 56 1.30 -4.71 6.35
C ILE A 56 1.11 -4.00 7.68
N TRP A 57 0.14 -3.08 7.71
CA TRP A 57 -0.14 -2.27 8.87
C TRP A 57 -1.51 -2.64 9.43
N ASP A 58 -1.75 -2.32 10.69
CA ASP A 58 -3.08 -2.55 11.24
C ASP A 58 -4.09 -1.65 10.53
N ALA A 59 -5.37 -1.89 10.77
CA ALA A 59 -6.43 -1.20 10.03
C ALA A 59 -6.38 0.30 10.24
N GLU A 60 -5.86 0.75 11.36
CA GLU A 60 -5.79 2.16 11.65
C GLU A 60 -4.53 2.82 11.17
N GLY A 61 -3.59 2.04 10.66
CA GLY A 61 -2.35 2.60 10.17
C GLY A 61 -1.43 3.07 11.27
N SER A 62 -1.58 2.50 12.46
CA SER A 62 -0.79 2.91 13.62
C SER A 62 0.45 2.06 13.81
N VAL A 63 0.36 0.78 13.49
CA VAL A 63 1.45 -0.16 13.77
C VAL A 63 1.75 -0.95 12.51
N CYS A 64 3.01 -0.97 12.13
CA CYS A 64 3.46 -1.81 11.03
C CYS A 64 3.70 -3.21 11.59
N GLU A 65 2.87 -4.14 11.18
CA GLU A 65 2.93 -5.49 11.73
C GLU A 65 3.95 -6.36 11.02
N ALA A 66 4.21 -6.09 9.76
CA ALA A 66 5.17 -6.89 9.01
C ALA A 66 5.63 -6.10 7.78
N SER A 67 6.81 -6.44 7.29
CA SER A 67 7.35 -5.81 6.09
C SER A 67 8.07 -6.88 5.30
N TYR A 68 7.82 -6.92 4.00
CA TYR A 68 8.39 -7.93 3.12
C TYR A 68 8.97 -7.29 1.88
N VAL A 69 10.02 -7.89 1.35
CA VAL A 69 10.61 -7.45 0.10
C VAL A 69 9.84 -8.03 -1.09
N GLU A 70 9.30 -9.24 -0.90
CA GLU A 70 8.61 -9.94 -1.97
C GLU A 70 7.10 -9.87 -1.79
N GLY A 71 6.40 -9.55 -2.87
CA GLY A 71 4.94 -9.51 -2.82
C GLY A 71 4.32 -10.84 -2.48
N ALA A 72 4.96 -11.94 -2.89
CA ALA A 72 4.43 -13.27 -2.58
C ALA A 72 4.39 -13.51 -1.07
N ASP A 73 5.40 -13.05 -0.36
CA ASP A 73 5.46 -13.23 1.09
C ASP A 73 4.39 -12.40 1.79
N ALA A 74 4.19 -11.19 1.32
CA ALA A 74 3.15 -10.32 1.88
C ALA A 74 1.77 -10.93 1.62
N ALA A 75 1.56 -11.48 0.43
CA ALA A 75 0.29 -12.12 0.10
C ALA A 75 0.02 -13.31 1.01
N THR A 76 1.06 -14.11 1.27
CA THR A 76 0.92 -15.27 2.13
C THR A 76 0.50 -14.83 3.53
N HIS A 77 1.11 -13.75 4.03
CA HIS A 77 0.75 -13.24 5.36
C HIS A 77 -0.72 -12.83 5.39
N LEU A 78 -1.16 -12.05 4.40
CA LEU A 78 -2.52 -11.56 4.38
C LEU A 78 -3.53 -12.69 4.24
N LEU A 79 -3.22 -13.67 3.41
CA LEU A 79 -4.17 -14.75 3.16
C LEU A 79 -4.22 -15.77 4.28
N SER A 80 -3.15 -15.89 5.06
CA SER A 80 -3.12 -16.86 6.14
C SER A 80 -3.51 -16.28 7.49
N THR A 81 -3.67 -14.97 7.59
CA THR A 81 -3.99 -14.32 8.86
C THR A 81 -5.19 -13.40 8.66
N PRO A 82 -6.41 -13.93 8.82
CA PRO A 82 -7.61 -13.12 8.58
C PRO A 82 -7.65 -11.87 9.46
N GLY A 83 -8.19 -10.81 8.92
CA GLY A 83 -8.30 -9.56 9.65
C GLY A 83 -8.42 -8.38 8.73
N GLU A 84 -8.31 -7.19 9.33
CA GLU A 84 -8.39 -5.94 8.60
C GLU A 84 -7.04 -5.27 8.63
N TYR A 85 -6.54 -4.87 7.49
CA TYR A 85 -5.19 -4.36 7.36
C TYR A 85 -5.11 -3.20 6.40
N GLN A 86 -4.02 -2.44 6.50
CA GLN A 86 -3.59 -1.57 5.42
C GLN A 86 -2.42 -2.25 4.75
N LEU A 87 -2.46 -2.33 3.43
CA LEU A 87 -1.28 -2.73 2.67
C LEU A 87 -0.63 -1.49 2.12
N ARG A 88 0.67 -1.32 2.36
CA ARG A 88 1.42 -0.20 1.85
C ARG A 88 2.53 -0.72 0.96
N ILE A 89 2.51 -0.31 -0.31
CA ILE A 89 3.55 -0.67 -1.25
C ILE A 89 4.46 0.54 -1.36
N VAL A 90 5.68 0.41 -0.88
CA VAL A 90 6.60 1.53 -0.69
C VAL A 90 7.56 1.63 -1.84
N THR A 91 7.67 2.82 -2.42
CA THR A 91 8.70 3.11 -3.42
C THR A 91 9.57 4.25 -2.88
N SER A 92 10.55 4.67 -3.66
CA SER A 92 11.50 5.66 -3.15
C SER A 92 10.87 7.02 -2.89
N GLU A 93 9.86 7.39 -3.66
CA GLU A 93 9.26 8.72 -3.53
C GLU A 93 7.87 8.69 -2.95
N TYR A 94 7.13 7.63 -3.16
CA TYR A 94 5.77 7.57 -2.67
C TYR A 94 5.42 6.16 -2.27
N SER A 95 4.31 6.07 -1.53
CA SER A 95 3.75 4.82 -1.11
C SER A 95 2.32 4.72 -1.60
N TYR A 96 1.89 3.50 -1.88
CA TYR A 96 0.52 3.23 -2.29
C TYR A 96 -0.15 2.51 -1.15
N ILE A 97 -1.25 3.05 -0.66
CA ILE A 97 -1.91 2.56 0.56
C ILE A 97 -3.33 2.14 0.24
N GLY A 98 -3.69 0.96 0.63
CA GLY A 98 -5.05 0.46 0.47
C GLY A 98 -5.47 -0.36 1.67
N TYR A 99 -6.77 -0.58 1.78
CA TYR A 99 -7.34 -1.33 2.89
C TYR A 99 -7.86 -2.66 2.40
N ILE A 100 -7.55 -3.70 3.13
CA ILE A 100 -7.98 -5.04 2.77
C ILE A 100 -8.53 -5.74 4.01
N THR A 101 -9.62 -6.45 3.82
CA THR A 101 -10.19 -7.30 4.85
C THR A 101 -10.13 -8.73 4.35
N THR A 102 -9.47 -9.60 5.07
CA THR A 102 -9.37 -11.00 4.68
C THR A 102 -10.19 -11.86 5.63
N LEU A 103 -10.73 -12.93 5.09
CA LEU A 103 -11.64 -13.78 5.84
C LEU A 103 -11.01 -15.10 6.24
#